data_0e72d74b986710da0d26b2aa0ea0703c
#
_entry.id   0e72d74b986710da0d26b2aa0ea0703c
#
_cell.length_a   1.000
_cell.length_b   1.000
_cell.length_c   1.000
_cell.angle_alpha   90.00
_cell.angle_beta   90.00
_cell.angle_gamma   90.00
#
_symmetry.space_group_name_H-M   'P 1'
#
loop_
_entity.id
_entity.type
_entity.pdbx_description
1 polymer ?
#
loop_
_entity_poly.entity_id
_entity_poly.type
_entity_poly.pdbx_seq_one_letter_code
_entity_poly.pdbx_strand_id
1 'polypeptide(L)'
;MANFTPLSAAIGGALIGLSSVLLMLLTGRIAGISGIFAGLLNVRGDDRAWRIAFIAGLVLVPVIAGWIGYGMPPPKLPSSWAVIVTAGLLVGFGTRLGGGCTSGHGICGIGRVSVRSIAATIVFMVTAVITVAITHHALGG
;
A
#
# COMPACT_ATOMS: atom_id res chain seq x y z
N MET A 1 -2.90 21.72 13.40
CA MET A 1 -1.55 21.36 12.93
C MET A 1 -1.40 19.87 13.16
N ALA A 2 -1.08 19.08 12.13
CA ALA A 2 -0.81 17.66 12.31
C ALA A 2 0.42 17.53 13.22
N ASN A 3 0.32 16.77 14.29
CA ASN A 3 1.46 16.45 15.15
C ASN A 3 2.46 15.64 14.30
N PHE A 4 3.51 16.31 13.82
CA PHE A 4 4.57 15.65 13.07
C PHE A 4 5.39 14.81 14.07
N THR A 5 5.27 13.50 13.96
CA THR A 5 5.99 12.53 14.82
C THR A 5 7.03 11.78 14.00
N PRO A 6 8.21 12.38 13.74
CA PRO A 6 9.21 11.80 12.85
C PRO A 6 9.75 10.46 13.34
N LEU A 7 9.85 10.29 14.64
CA LEU A 7 10.38 9.05 15.23
C LEU A 7 9.47 7.86 14.99
N SER A 8 8.16 8.01 15.23
CA SER A 8 7.19 6.93 14.97
C SER A 8 7.08 6.60 13.49
N ALA A 9 7.15 7.61 12.62
CA ALA A 9 7.17 7.42 11.17
C ALA A 9 8.44 6.67 10.72
N ALA A 10 9.60 7.00 11.27
CA ALA A 10 10.85 6.32 10.98
C ALA A 10 10.84 4.86 11.44
N ILE A 11 10.35 4.58 12.65
CA ILE A 11 10.22 3.21 13.17
C ILE A 11 9.23 2.41 12.31
N GLY A 12 8.06 2.96 11.99
CA GLY A 12 7.08 2.29 11.13
C GLY A 12 7.63 2.00 9.74
N GLY A 13 8.31 2.96 9.13
CA GLY A 13 8.99 2.79 7.84
C GLY A 13 10.10 1.72 7.88
N ALA A 14 10.89 1.69 8.94
CA ALA A 14 11.93 0.67 9.14
C ALA A 14 11.33 -0.74 9.28
N LEU A 15 10.24 -0.89 10.03
CA LEU A 15 9.53 -2.18 10.17
C LEU A 15 8.94 -2.66 8.85
N ILE A 16 8.32 -1.77 8.06
CA ILE A 16 7.80 -2.09 6.73
C ILE A 16 8.94 -2.49 5.79
N GLY A 17 10.02 -1.73 5.79
CA GLY A 17 11.21 -2.03 4.98
C GLY A 17 11.82 -3.39 5.34
N LEU A 18 12.03 -3.64 6.64
CA LEU A 18 12.58 -4.89 7.15
C LEU A 18 11.69 -6.09 6.77
N SER A 19 10.38 -6.00 6.97
CA SER A 19 9.43 -7.07 6.62
C SER A 19 9.44 -7.36 5.11
N SER A 20 9.55 -6.33 4.27
CA SER A 20 9.64 -6.47 2.82
C SER A 20 10.94 -7.13 2.37
N VAL A 21 12.06 -6.77 3.00
CA VAL A 21 13.37 -7.39 2.75
C VAL A 21 13.37 -8.85 3.19
N LEU A 22 12.85 -9.15 4.39
CA LEU A 22 12.73 -10.52 4.89
C LEU A 22 11.86 -11.38 3.97
N LEU A 23 10.72 -10.88 3.51
CA LEU A 23 9.88 -11.60 2.55
C LEU A 23 10.66 -11.90 1.27
N MET A 24 11.39 -10.92 0.75
CA MET A 24 12.16 -11.09 -0.47
C MET A 24 13.32 -12.09 -0.30
N LEU A 25 14.04 -12.04 0.82
CA LEU A 25 15.16 -12.94 1.11
C LEU A 25 14.71 -14.38 1.37
N LEU A 26 13.63 -14.56 2.12
CA LEU A 26 13.15 -15.90 2.52
C LEU A 26 12.34 -16.58 1.42
N THR A 27 11.59 -15.83 0.62
CA THR A 27 10.68 -16.41 -0.38
C THR A 27 11.00 -16.03 -1.81
N GLY A 28 11.95 -15.12 -2.05
CA GLY A 28 12.23 -14.55 -3.37
C GLY A 28 11.10 -13.70 -3.96
N ARG A 29 10.12 -13.30 -3.15
CA ARG A 29 8.88 -12.65 -3.60
C ARG A 29 8.83 -11.18 -3.23
N ILE A 30 8.19 -10.40 -4.08
CA ILE A 30 8.01 -8.95 -3.89
C ILE A 30 6.73 -8.71 -3.10
N ALA A 31 6.80 -7.90 -2.02
CA ALA A 31 5.66 -7.48 -1.21
C ALA A 31 4.76 -6.46 -1.96
N GLY A 32 4.27 -6.84 -3.14
CA GLY A 32 3.34 -6.02 -3.92
C GLY A 32 1.89 -6.45 -3.68
N ILE A 33 1.13 -5.69 -2.91
CA ILE A 33 -0.24 -6.05 -2.48
C ILE A 33 -1.14 -6.37 -3.68
N SER A 34 -1.11 -5.58 -4.75
CA SER A 34 -1.90 -5.82 -5.96
C SER A 34 -1.56 -7.15 -6.64
N GLY A 35 -0.28 -7.52 -6.68
CA GLY A 35 0.18 -8.78 -7.24
C GLY A 35 -0.17 -9.98 -6.36
N ILE A 36 -0.07 -9.81 -5.04
CA ILE A 36 -0.46 -10.84 -4.06
C ILE A 36 -1.95 -11.12 -4.17
N PHE A 37 -2.79 -10.07 -4.16
CA PHE A 37 -4.24 -10.19 -4.27
C PHE A 37 -4.69 -10.76 -5.62
N ALA A 38 -4.16 -10.26 -6.73
CA ALA A 38 -4.46 -10.79 -8.06
C ALA A 38 -4.05 -12.27 -8.21
N GLY A 39 -2.93 -12.64 -7.59
CA GLY A 39 -2.49 -14.02 -7.56
C GLY A 39 -3.40 -14.97 -6.78
N LEU A 40 -4.15 -14.49 -5.78
CA LEU A 40 -5.16 -15.29 -5.07
C LEU A 40 -6.28 -15.78 -6.00
N LEU A 41 -6.66 -14.97 -6.98
CA LEU A 41 -7.73 -15.28 -7.93
C LEU A 41 -7.29 -16.30 -8.99
N ASN A 42 -6.00 -16.36 -9.30
CA ASN A 42 -5.50 -17.07 -10.50
C ASN A 42 -4.63 -18.31 -10.20
N VAL A 43 -4.23 -18.55 -8.96
CA VAL A 43 -3.28 -19.63 -8.63
C VAL A 43 -3.98 -20.84 -8.05
N ARG A 44 -3.66 -22.02 -8.58
CA ARG A 44 -4.05 -23.34 -8.05
C ARG A 44 -2.88 -23.92 -7.23
N GLY A 45 -3.14 -24.40 -6.02
CA GLY A 45 -2.17 -25.15 -5.24
C GLY A 45 -1.47 -24.37 -4.11
N ASP A 46 -0.29 -24.81 -3.73
CA ASP A 46 0.51 -24.38 -2.56
C ASP A 46 0.83 -22.88 -2.47
N ASP A 47 0.77 -22.19 -3.59
CA ASP A 47 1.08 -20.76 -3.67
C ASP A 47 0.00 -19.84 -3.09
N ARG A 48 -1.14 -20.40 -2.64
CA ARG A 48 -2.23 -19.62 -2.01
C ARG A 48 -2.00 -19.37 -0.52
N ALA A 49 -1.45 -20.33 0.20
CA ALA A 49 -1.35 -20.27 1.65
C ALA A 49 -0.60 -19.03 2.15
N TRP A 50 0.57 -18.76 1.61
CA TRP A 50 1.36 -17.59 2.02
C TRP A 50 0.68 -16.26 1.64
N ARG A 51 -0.07 -16.21 0.52
CA ARG A 51 -0.82 -15.00 0.09
C ARG A 51 -1.97 -14.72 1.03
N ILE A 52 -2.70 -15.76 1.43
CA ILE A 52 -3.76 -15.67 2.43
C ILE A 52 -3.18 -15.21 3.77
N ALA A 53 -2.08 -15.82 4.22
CA ALA A 53 -1.40 -15.43 5.45
C ALA A 53 -0.94 -13.97 5.43
N PHE A 54 -0.39 -13.50 4.31
CA PHE A 54 0.02 -12.10 4.13
C PHE A 54 -1.17 -11.14 4.24
N ILE A 55 -2.26 -11.41 3.51
CA ILE A 55 -3.45 -10.55 3.55
C ILE A 55 -4.13 -10.62 4.92
N ALA A 56 -4.21 -11.80 5.52
CA ALA A 56 -4.75 -11.97 6.86
C ALA A 56 -3.95 -11.15 7.88
N GLY A 57 -2.61 -11.20 7.83
CA GLY A 57 -1.75 -10.36 8.67
C GLY A 57 -2.01 -8.87 8.47
N LEU A 58 -2.16 -8.42 7.22
CA LEU A 58 -2.42 -7.02 6.89
C LEU A 58 -3.76 -6.52 7.47
N VAL A 59 -4.78 -7.38 7.52
CA VAL A 59 -6.12 -7.04 8.03
C VAL A 59 -6.22 -7.24 9.54
N LEU A 60 -5.67 -8.32 10.07
CA LEU A 60 -5.83 -8.69 11.49
C LEU A 60 -4.97 -7.83 12.42
N VAL A 61 -3.75 -7.45 12.01
CA VAL A 61 -2.84 -6.69 12.88
C VAL A 61 -3.42 -5.35 13.31
N PRO A 62 -4.00 -4.50 12.43
CA PRO A 62 -4.65 -3.26 12.86
C PRO A 62 -5.84 -3.48 13.79
N VAL A 63 -6.63 -4.53 13.55
CA VAL A 63 -7.79 -4.88 14.40
C VAL A 63 -7.33 -5.27 15.80
N ILE A 64 -6.32 -6.14 15.89
CA ILE A 64 -5.75 -6.60 17.16
C ILE A 64 -5.10 -5.41 17.90
N ALA A 65 -4.36 -4.56 17.19
CA ALA A 65 -3.74 -3.38 17.77
C ALA A 65 -4.79 -2.40 18.35
N GLY A 66 -5.93 -2.24 17.67
CA GLY A 66 -7.07 -1.47 18.18
C GLY A 66 -7.67 -2.06 19.47
N TRP A 67 -7.74 -3.38 19.57
CA TRP A 67 -8.25 -4.07 20.76
C TRP A 67 -7.30 -3.98 21.96
N ILE A 68 -5.99 -3.95 21.73
CA ILE A 68 -4.97 -3.81 22.79
C ILE A 68 -4.87 -2.35 23.29
N GLY A 69 -5.66 -1.42 22.72
CA GLY A 69 -5.66 -0.03 23.16
C GLY A 69 -4.60 0.85 22.50
N TYR A 70 -3.96 0.36 21.42
CA TYR A 70 -3.18 1.24 20.53
C TYR A 70 -4.17 2.17 19.84
N GLY A 71 -4.29 3.40 20.35
CA GLY A 71 -5.20 4.42 19.84
C GLY A 71 -4.85 4.86 18.43
N MET A 72 -5.23 4.06 17.44
CA MET A 72 -5.18 4.53 16.06
C MET A 72 -6.27 5.57 15.86
N PRO A 73 -5.94 6.77 15.37
CA PRO A 73 -6.97 7.73 15.03
C PRO A 73 -7.91 7.10 13.99
N PRO A 74 -9.24 7.28 14.14
CA PRO A 74 -10.19 6.72 13.19
C PRO A 74 -9.88 7.25 11.79
N PRO A 75 -9.86 6.39 10.75
CA PRO A 75 -9.61 6.84 9.40
C PRO A 75 -10.72 7.79 8.95
N LYS A 76 -10.36 9.00 8.52
CA LYS A 76 -11.30 9.93 7.90
C LYS A 76 -11.63 9.46 6.50
N LEU A 77 -12.64 8.62 6.37
CA LEU A 77 -13.13 8.15 5.08
C LEU A 77 -14.10 9.16 4.47
N PRO A 78 -14.12 9.32 3.14
CA PRO A 78 -15.15 10.08 2.46
C PRO A 78 -16.54 9.52 2.81
N SER A 79 -17.52 10.40 3.00
CA SER A 79 -18.89 10.00 3.37
C SER A 79 -19.64 9.24 2.27
N SER A 80 -19.17 9.33 1.02
CA SER A 80 -19.82 8.71 -0.14
C SER A 80 -19.17 7.38 -0.53
N TRP A 81 -19.95 6.31 -0.46
CA TRP A 81 -19.56 4.98 -0.96
C TRP A 81 -19.19 4.99 -2.44
N ALA A 82 -19.85 5.84 -3.24
CA ALA A 82 -19.54 5.97 -4.67
C ALA A 82 -18.09 6.45 -4.88
N VAL A 83 -17.61 7.40 -4.09
CA VAL A 83 -16.22 7.88 -4.16
C VAL A 83 -15.24 6.77 -3.78
N ILE A 84 -15.53 6.00 -2.76
CA ILE A 84 -14.66 4.89 -2.32
C ILE A 84 -14.57 3.82 -3.40
N VAL A 85 -15.70 3.41 -3.98
CA VAL A 85 -15.76 2.38 -5.01
C VAL A 85 -15.05 2.84 -6.28
N THR A 86 -15.33 4.06 -6.77
CA THR A 86 -14.69 4.59 -7.99
C THR A 86 -13.18 4.78 -7.80
N ALA A 87 -12.75 5.30 -6.66
CA ALA A 87 -11.32 5.40 -6.35
C ALA A 87 -10.63 4.03 -6.30
N GLY A 88 -11.26 3.04 -5.67
CA GLY A 88 -10.75 1.67 -5.63
C GLY A 88 -10.62 1.03 -7.00
N LEU A 89 -11.61 1.23 -7.88
CA LEU A 89 -11.58 0.74 -9.26
C LEU A 89 -10.47 1.40 -10.08
N LEU A 90 -10.33 2.72 -9.97
CA LEU A 90 -9.27 3.47 -10.66
C LEU A 90 -7.87 3.04 -10.21
N VAL A 91 -7.65 2.90 -8.91
CA VAL A 91 -6.38 2.41 -8.35
C VAL A 91 -6.12 0.97 -8.79
N GLY A 92 -7.12 0.08 -8.71
CA GLY A 92 -7.01 -1.30 -9.14
C GLY A 92 -6.64 -1.43 -10.62
N PHE A 93 -7.29 -0.66 -11.48
CA PHE A 93 -6.99 -0.60 -12.91
C PHE A 93 -5.60 -0.02 -13.17
N GLY A 94 -5.25 1.11 -12.52
CA GLY A 94 -3.94 1.75 -12.66
C GLY A 94 -2.79 0.84 -12.24
N THR A 95 -2.93 0.08 -11.15
CA THR A 95 -1.91 -0.87 -10.70
C THR A 95 -1.71 -2.04 -11.67
N ARG A 96 -2.74 -2.43 -12.40
CA ARG A 96 -2.63 -3.46 -13.45
C ARG A 96 -1.90 -2.93 -14.67
N LEU A 97 -2.23 -1.72 -15.12
CA LEU A 97 -1.53 -1.06 -16.24
C LEU A 97 -0.06 -0.76 -15.92
N GLY A 98 0.20 -0.26 -14.71
CA GLY A 98 1.55 0.09 -14.25
C GLY A 98 2.45 -1.13 -13.98
N GLY A 99 1.89 -2.35 -13.96
CA GLY A 99 2.63 -3.57 -13.66
C GLY A 99 3.03 -3.71 -12.19
N GLY A 100 2.37 -2.97 -11.29
CA GLY A 100 2.61 -3.04 -9.85
C GLY A 100 1.93 -1.90 -9.10
N CYS A 101 1.84 -2.04 -7.78
CA CYS A 101 1.31 -1.01 -6.88
C CYS A 101 2.43 -0.20 -6.23
N THR A 102 2.05 0.81 -5.46
CA THR A 102 2.99 1.69 -4.73
C THR A 102 3.92 0.91 -3.79
N SER A 103 3.47 -0.15 -3.13
CA SER A 103 4.31 -0.98 -2.27
C SER A 103 5.32 -1.81 -3.08
N GLY A 104 4.93 -2.34 -4.24
CA GLY A 104 5.83 -3.09 -5.12
C GLY A 104 6.91 -2.20 -5.73
N HIS A 105 6.54 -1.06 -6.30
CA HIS A 105 7.50 -0.12 -6.89
C HIS A 105 8.23 0.72 -5.85
N GLY A 106 7.51 1.30 -4.87
CA GLY A 106 8.07 2.25 -3.93
C GLY A 106 8.98 1.59 -2.88
N ILE A 107 8.66 0.41 -2.38
CA ILE A 107 9.47 -0.25 -1.36
C ILE A 107 10.45 -1.24 -2.00
N CYS A 108 9.93 -2.30 -2.62
CA CYS A 108 10.79 -3.35 -3.17
C CYS A 108 11.52 -2.92 -4.43
N GLY A 109 10.88 -2.12 -5.28
CA GLY A 109 11.47 -1.67 -6.54
C GLY A 109 12.59 -0.65 -6.35
N ILE A 110 12.40 0.34 -5.46
CA ILE A 110 13.45 1.31 -5.10
C ILE A 110 14.58 0.60 -4.34
N GLY A 111 14.25 -0.27 -3.38
CA GLY A 111 15.25 -1.05 -2.65
C GLY A 111 16.16 -1.90 -3.55
N ARG A 112 15.70 -2.26 -4.75
CA ARG A 112 16.49 -2.95 -5.80
C ARG A 112 17.09 -2.00 -6.83
N VAL A 113 17.02 -0.69 -6.62
CA VAL A 113 17.53 0.36 -7.52
C VAL A 113 16.99 0.20 -8.97
N SER A 114 15.73 -0.21 -9.11
CA SER A 114 15.10 -0.39 -10.42
C SER A 114 14.69 0.96 -11.01
N VAL A 115 15.30 1.38 -12.11
CA VAL A 115 14.98 2.63 -12.81
C VAL A 115 13.49 2.72 -13.17
N ARG A 116 12.90 1.62 -13.65
CA ARG A 116 11.47 1.54 -13.95
C ARG A 116 10.62 1.81 -12.71
N SER A 117 11.01 1.28 -11.56
CA SER A 117 10.25 1.47 -10.31
C SER A 117 10.43 2.87 -9.76
N ILE A 118 11.60 3.46 -9.90
CA ILE A 118 11.84 4.87 -9.54
C ILE A 118 10.96 5.79 -10.39
N ALA A 119 10.95 5.61 -11.71
CA ALA A 119 10.09 6.37 -12.61
C ALA A 119 8.60 6.20 -12.26
N ALA A 120 8.13 4.98 -12.05
CA ALA A 120 6.75 4.71 -11.63
C ALA A 120 6.41 5.40 -10.31
N THR A 121 7.32 5.38 -9.33
CA THR A 121 7.15 6.04 -8.02
C THR A 121 7.03 7.55 -8.19
N ILE A 122 7.86 8.17 -8.99
CA ILE A 122 7.78 9.61 -9.28
C ILE A 122 6.42 9.95 -9.92
N VAL A 123 6.00 9.18 -10.92
CA VAL A 123 4.73 9.42 -11.62
C VAL A 123 3.55 9.37 -10.65
N PHE A 124 3.42 8.33 -9.84
CA PHE A 124 2.27 8.25 -8.93
C PHE A 124 2.33 9.27 -7.79
N MET A 125 3.52 9.64 -7.30
CA MET A 125 3.66 10.71 -6.30
C MET A 125 3.23 12.07 -6.87
N VAL A 126 3.71 12.42 -8.04
CA VAL A 126 3.32 13.67 -8.75
C VAL A 126 1.82 13.68 -9.00
N THR A 127 1.26 12.58 -9.52
CA THR A 127 -0.18 12.46 -9.77
C THR A 127 -1.00 12.61 -8.48
N ALA A 128 -0.55 11.99 -7.39
CA ALA A 128 -1.22 12.12 -6.09
C ALA A 128 -1.22 13.57 -5.58
N VAL A 129 -0.08 14.27 -5.67
CA VAL A 129 0.02 15.68 -5.27
C VAL A 129 -0.92 16.54 -6.11
N ILE A 130 -0.92 16.36 -7.43
CA ILE A 130 -1.81 17.11 -8.35
C ILE A 130 -3.27 16.82 -8.01
N THR A 131 -3.64 15.55 -7.79
CA THR A 131 -5.01 15.17 -7.45
C THR A 131 -5.46 15.81 -6.15
N VAL A 132 -4.63 15.78 -5.11
CA VAL A 132 -4.94 16.44 -3.83
C VAL A 132 -5.05 17.94 -3.99
N ALA A 133 -4.16 18.57 -4.75
CA ALA A 133 -4.22 19.99 -5.01
C ALA A 133 -5.53 20.40 -5.72
N ILE A 134 -5.93 19.66 -6.75
CA ILE A 134 -7.17 19.92 -7.48
C ILE A 134 -8.39 19.70 -6.57
N THR A 135 -8.46 18.58 -5.85
CA THR A 135 -9.61 18.28 -4.99
C THR A 135 -9.75 19.31 -3.86
N HIS A 136 -8.65 19.73 -3.26
CA HIS A 136 -8.67 20.71 -2.17
C HIS A 136 -9.05 22.12 -2.67
N HIS A 137 -8.57 22.54 -3.85
CA HIS A 137 -8.84 23.89 -4.34
C HIS A 137 -10.13 24.00 -5.16
N ALA A 138 -10.50 22.96 -5.92
CA ALA A 138 -11.68 22.98 -6.79
C ALA A 138 -12.96 22.48 -6.13
N LEU A 139 -12.86 21.54 -5.19
CA LEU A 139 -14.02 20.91 -4.53
C LEU A 139 -14.22 21.35 -3.07
N GLY A 140 -13.38 22.27 -2.57
CA GLY A 140 -13.55 22.88 -1.24
C GLY A 140 -13.45 21.88 -0.08
N GLY A 141 -12.64 20.85 -0.23
CA GLY A 141 -12.41 19.82 0.78
C GLY A 141 -11.48 20.27 1.91
#